data_de32ab84aeeb8c3be9d693cffc9b4018
#
_entry.id   de32ab84aeeb8c3be9d693cffc9b4018
#
_cell.length_a   1.000
_cell.length_b   1.000
_cell.length_c   1.000
_cell.angle_alpha   90.00
_cell.angle_beta   90.00
_cell.angle_gamma   90.00
#
_symmetry.space_group_name_H-M   'P 1'
#
loop_
_entity.id
_entity.type
_entity.pdbx_description
1 polymer ?
#
loop_
_entity_poly.entity_id
_entity_poly.type
_entity_poly.pdbx_seq_one_letter_code
_entity_poly.pdbx_strand_id
1 'polypeptide(L)'
;MSGFSFRGVHSSKFGIYTQDTGRIILPPRREGKVVIPGRSGYYNGVVGNVYDERTETIHCSFKCPSGKTVPEVCREVAYWLSGTGRLAYDKEPDKHYTAHISGGPPMAQHLKYGEFDLTWNYNPPFALGRTITQPIATGENPVDYQGTAETPCIIVLRNISETDVLNITITAIKRSV
;
A
#
# COMPACT_ATOMS: atom_id res chain seq x y z
N MET A 1 6.29 -10.21 19.54
CA MET A 1 6.95 -10.14 18.24
C MET A 1 5.88 -9.74 17.24
N SER A 2 6.16 -8.78 16.40
CA SER A 2 5.24 -8.24 15.40
C SER A 2 5.50 -8.93 14.06
N GLY A 3 4.47 -9.01 13.21
CA GLY A 3 4.56 -9.60 11.89
C GLY A 3 3.77 -8.80 10.86
N PHE A 4 3.51 -9.44 9.73
CA PHE A 4 2.67 -8.90 8.68
C PHE A 4 1.92 -10.02 7.96
N SER A 5 0.82 -9.67 7.34
CA SER A 5 0.08 -10.57 6.44
C SER A 5 0.24 -10.10 5.01
N PHE A 6 0.63 -10.99 4.12
CA PHE A 6 0.71 -10.72 2.69
C PHE A 6 -0.10 -11.75 1.91
N ARG A 7 -0.96 -11.28 0.99
CA ARG A 7 -1.88 -12.13 0.22
C ARG A 7 -2.71 -13.09 1.10
N GLY A 8 -3.12 -12.62 2.29
CA GLY A 8 -3.93 -13.38 3.24
C GLY A 8 -3.17 -14.42 4.08
N VAL A 9 -1.85 -14.51 3.95
CA VAL A 9 -1.02 -15.42 4.74
C VAL A 9 -0.13 -14.62 5.68
N HIS A 10 -0.13 -14.97 6.96
CA HIS A 10 0.66 -14.30 7.98
C HIS A 10 2.11 -14.82 8.01
N SER A 11 3.05 -13.92 8.23
CA SER A 11 4.51 -14.18 8.21
C SER A 11 4.97 -15.22 9.23
N SER A 12 4.26 -15.32 10.37
CA SER A 12 4.57 -16.31 11.41
C SER A 12 4.44 -17.75 10.94
N LYS A 13 3.64 -18.04 9.89
CA LYS A 13 3.54 -19.36 9.27
C LYS A 13 4.91 -19.86 8.79
N PHE A 14 5.76 -18.96 8.37
CA PHE A 14 7.09 -19.24 7.87
C PHE A 14 8.17 -18.95 8.92
N GLY A 15 7.78 -18.62 10.16
CA GLY A 15 8.71 -18.25 11.23
C GLY A 15 9.37 -16.89 11.02
N ILE A 16 8.75 -15.99 10.27
CA ILE A 16 9.25 -14.65 9.98
C ILE A 16 8.58 -13.63 10.91
N TYR A 17 9.39 -12.80 11.55
CA TYR A 17 8.96 -11.75 12.46
C TYR A 17 9.66 -10.44 12.08
N THR A 18 8.94 -9.34 12.18
CA THR A 18 9.48 -8.02 11.90
C THR A 18 10.09 -7.39 13.15
N GLN A 19 11.21 -6.72 12.95
CA GLN A 19 11.77 -5.78 13.92
C GLN A 19 11.20 -4.39 13.64
N ASP A 20 11.24 -3.51 14.64
CA ASP A 20 10.85 -2.13 14.44
C ASP A 20 11.85 -1.41 13.57
N THR A 21 11.37 -0.89 12.45
CA THR A 21 12.14 -0.07 11.52
C THR A 21 11.47 1.29 11.37
N GLY A 22 12.28 2.31 11.04
CA GLY A 22 11.76 3.63 10.74
C GLY A 22 10.79 3.59 9.55
N ARG A 23 9.71 4.38 9.65
CA ARG A 23 8.72 4.52 8.57
C ARG A 23 9.02 5.75 7.73
N ILE A 24 8.81 5.64 6.44
CA ILE A 24 8.78 6.79 5.56
C ILE A 24 7.48 7.55 5.80
N ILE A 25 7.59 8.77 6.33
CA ILE A 25 6.43 9.59 6.70
C ILE A 25 5.69 10.10 5.46
N LEU A 26 6.45 10.49 4.42
CA LEU A 26 5.90 11.06 3.20
C LEU A 26 6.45 10.30 1.98
N PRO A 27 5.58 9.82 1.07
CA PRO A 27 6.05 9.25 -0.19
C PRO A 27 6.84 10.27 -1.01
N PRO A 28 7.77 9.83 -1.86
CA PRO A 28 8.51 10.72 -2.74
C PRO A 28 7.56 11.43 -3.69
N ARG A 29 7.73 12.75 -3.81
CA ARG A 29 6.93 13.56 -4.73
C ARG A 29 7.46 13.38 -6.14
N ARG A 30 6.56 13.19 -7.11
CA ARG A 30 6.92 13.17 -8.52
C ARG A 30 7.40 14.52 -8.98
N GLU A 31 8.55 14.55 -9.63
CA GLU A 31 9.14 15.77 -10.15
C GLU A 31 9.37 15.63 -11.66
N GLY A 32 8.79 16.55 -12.44
CA GLY A 32 9.07 16.72 -13.85
C GLY A 32 10.04 17.90 -14.02
N LYS A 33 11.35 17.65 -13.91
CA LYS A 33 12.37 18.70 -13.96
C LYS A 33 12.57 19.24 -15.38
N VAL A 34 12.25 20.51 -15.57
CA VAL A 34 12.55 21.26 -16.79
C VAL A 34 13.66 22.27 -16.47
N VAL A 35 14.84 22.03 -17.04
CA VAL A 35 16.02 22.90 -16.84
C VAL A 35 16.12 23.87 -18.02
N ILE A 36 16.21 25.17 -17.72
CA ILE A 36 16.43 26.20 -18.71
C ILE A 36 17.94 26.59 -18.68
N PRO A 37 18.66 26.48 -19.78
CA PRO A 37 20.06 26.90 -19.84
C PRO A 37 20.26 28.36 -19.39
N GLY A 38 21.25 28.61 -18.56
CA GLY A 38 21.55 29.95 -18.04
C GLY A 38 20.71 30.40 -16.84
N ARG A 39 19.77 29.58 -16.35
CA ARG A 39 18.99 29.86 -15.16
C ARG A 39 19.30 28.86 -14.04
N SER A 40 19.45 29.37 -12.81
CA SER A 40 19.59 28.51 -11.63
C SER A 40 18.27 27.87 -11.25
N GLY A 41 18.34 26.57 -10.88
CA GLY A 41 17.14 25.79 -10.49
C GLY A 41 16.43 25.15 -11.69
N TYR A 42 15.23 24.64 -11.44
CA TYR A 42 14.39 23.99 -12.45
C TYR A 42 12.90 24.36 -12.23
N TYR A 43 12.10 24.19 -13.27
CA TYR A 43 10.63 24.19 -13.14
C TYR A 43 10.15 22.77 -12.95
N ASN A 44 9.22 22.59 -12.01
CA ASN A 44 8.51 21.32 -11.90
C ASN A 44 7.31 21.35 -12.85
N GLY A 45 7.35 20.51 -13.89
CA GLY A 45 6.25 20.37 -14.86
C GLY A 45 5.06 19.54 -14.35
N VAL A 46 5.17 18.92 -13.16
CA VAL A 46 4.08 18.17 -12.55
C VAL A 46 3.17 19.11 -11.79
N VAL A 47 1.90 19.14 -12.16
CA VAL A 47 0.88 19.96 -11.50
C VAL A 47 0.25 19.15 -10.36
N GLY A 48 0.07 19.79 -9.20
CA GLY A 48 -0.56 19.18 -8.02
C GLY A 48 0.42 18.34 -7.17
N ASN A 49 -0.16 17.61 -6.21
CA ASN A 49 0.56 16.73 -5.29
C ASN A 49 0.51 15.29 -5.79
N VAL A 50 1.31 15.01 -6.82
CA VAL A 50 1.45 13.65 -7.36
C VAL A 50 2.68 13.00 -6.72
N TYR A 51 2.52 11.76 -6.28
CA TYR A 51 3.56 10.99 -5.60
C TYR A 51 3.97 9.79 -6.45
N ASP A 52 5.23 9.42 -6.34
CA ASP A 52 5.75 8.19 -6.91
C ASP A 52 5.54 7.01 -5.97
N GLU A 53 5.93 5.82 -6.39
CA GLU A 53 5.89 4.64 -5.54
C GLU A 53 6.71 4.87 -4.26
N ARG A 54 6.22 4.32 -3.17
CA ARG A 54 6.93 4.36 -1.89
C ARG A 54 7.70 3.06 -1.73
N THR A 55 8.99 3.16 -1.44
CA THR A 55 9.84 2.00 -1.13
C THR A 55 10.20 2.01 0.34
N GLU A 56 10.02 0.90 1.03
CA GLU A 56 10.33 0.78 2.45
C GLU A 56 11.01 -0.56 2.74
N THR A 57 12.12 -0.51 3.46
CA THR A 57 12.85 -1.70 3.87
C THR A 57 12.53 -2.03 5.32
N ILE A 58 12.12 -3.26 5.59
CA ILE A 58 11.86 -3.77 6.93
C ILE A 58 12.87 -4.88 7.27
N HIS A 59 13.41 -4.83 8.49
CA HIS A 59 14.26 -5.89 9.01
C HIS A 59 13.42 -7.03 9.55
N CYS A 60 13.76 -8.23 9.14
CA CYS A 60 13.06 -9.46 9.52
C CYS A 60 14.02 -10.42 10.20
N SER A 61 13.57 -11.02 11.29
CA SER A 61 14.18 -12.19 11.88
C SER A 61 13.44 -13.45 11.42
N PHE A 62 14.20 -14.52 11.23
CA PHE A 62 13.69 -15.81 10.78
C PHE A 62 14.06 -16.91 11.75
N LYS A 63 13.09 -17.75 12.10
CA LYS A 63 13.28 -18.98 12.84
C LYS A 63 12.62 -20.13 12.07
N CYS A 64 13.44 -21.07 11.59
CA CYS A 64 12.94 -22.20 10.81
C CYS A 64 11.91 -23.01 11.62
N PRO A 65 10.69 -23.21 11.10
CA PRO A 65 9.68 -24.03 11.74
C PRO A 65 10.15 -25.46 11.99
N SER A 66 9.65 -26.07 13.05
CA SER A 66 9.97 -27.46 13.38
C SER A 66 9.57 -28.41 12.27
N GLY A 67 10.43 -29.39 11.97
CA GLY A 67 10.18 -30.40 10.94
C GLY A 67 10.47 -29.96 9.51
N LYS A 68 10.95 -28.73 9.30
CA LYS A 68 11.37 -28.24 7.98
C LYS A 68 12.85 -27.93 7.94
N THR A 69 13.39 -27.92 6.73
CA THR A 69 14.75 -27.42 6.44
C THR A 69 14.68 -25.98 5.97
N VAL A 70 15.75 -25.22 6.19
CA VAL A 70 15.79 -23.80 5.75
C VAL A 70 15.60 -23.65 4.24
N PRO A 71 16.22 -24.47 3.36
CA PRO A 71 15.99 -24.36 1.92
C PRO A 71 14.53 -24.62 1.49
N GLU A 72 13.82 -25.50 2.19
CA GLU A 72 12.38 -25.73 1.92
C GLU A 72 11.56 -24.49 2.26
N VAL A 73 11.77 -23.92 3.46
CA VAL A 73 11.06 -22.72 3.87
C VAL A 73 11.40 -21.55 2.95
N CYS A 74 12.66 -21.38 2.54
CA CYS A 74 13.05 -20.34 1.61
C CYS A 74 12.29 -20.42 0.27
N ARG A 75 12.09 -21.63 -0.27
CA ARG A 75 11.30 -21.81 -1.50
C ARG A 75 9.82 -21.47 -1.30
N GLU A 76 9.23 -21.87 -0.17
CA GLU A 76 7.86 -21.52 0.17
C GLU A 76 7.69 -20.00 0.35
N VAL A 77 8.64 -19.35 1.02
CA VAL A 77 8.65 -17.89 1.21
C VAL A 77 8.81 -17.16 -0.12
N ALA A 78 9.72 -17.60 -0.98
CA ALA A 78 9.91 -17.04 -2.31
C ALA A 78 8.61 -17.09 -3.15
N TYR A 79 7.92 -18.22 -3.12
CA TYR A 79 6.63 -18.37 -3.79
C TYR A 79 5.55 -17.46 -3.17
N TRP A 80 5.49 -17.42 -1.84
CA TRP A 80 4.53 -16.57 -1.13
C TRP A 80 4.74 -15.09 -1.40
N LEU A 81 5.98 -14.60 -1.40
CA LEU A 81 6.33 -13.22 -1.61
C LEU A 81 6.34 -12.79 -3.09
N SER A 82 6.20 -13.73 -4.01
CA SER A 82 6.17 -13.42 -5.44
C SER A 82 4.89 -12.67 -5.83
N GLY A 83 5.05 -11.66 -6.70
CA GLY A 83 3.95 -10.89 -7.26
C GLY A 83 3.44 -9.76 -6.34
N THR A 84 2.34 -9.13 -6.77
CA THR A 84 1.70 -8.01 -6.07
C THR A 84 0.53 -8.51 -5.23
N GLY A 85 0.35 -7.93 -4.04
CA GLY A 85 -0.76 -8.30 -3.18
C GLY A 85 -1.03 -7.34 -2.03
N ARG A 86 -2.05 -7.66 -1.27
CA ARG A 86 -2.42 -6.91 -0.06
C ARG A 86 -1.44 -7.23 1.06
N LEU A 87 -0.82 -6.18 1.61
CA LEU A 87 0.06 -6.21 2.77
C LEU A 87 -0.62 -5.51 3.95
N ALA A 88 -0.65 -6.13 5.10
CA ALA A 88 -1.15 -5.55 6.35
C ALA A 88 -0.18 -5.86 7.48
N TYR A 89 0.13 -4.87 8.30
CA TYR A 89 1.00 -5.01 9.47
C TYR A 89 0.19 -5.24 10.74
N ASP A 90 0.68 -6.07 11.65
CA ASP A 90 0.02 -6.34 12.94
C ASP A 90 -0.17 -5.06 13.78
N LYS A 91 0.72 -4.09 13.61
CA LYS A 91 0.64 -2.79 14.32
C LYS A 91 -0.44 -1.85 13.78
N GLU A 92 -0.94 -2.10 12.55
CA GLU A 92 -2.00 -1.32 11.90
C GLU A 92 -3.01 -2.25 11.24
N PRO A 93 -3.77 -3.02 12.03
CA PRO A 93 -4.65 -4.06 11.50
C PRO A 93 -5.82 -3.50 10.67
N ASP A 94 -6.19 -2.24 10.87
CA ASP A 94 -7.23 -1.53 10.13
C ASP A 94 -6.75 -0.92 8.80
N LYS A 95 -5.45 -0.99 8.52
CA LYS A 95 -4.83 -0.48 7.29
C LYS A 95 -4.21 -1.59 6.46
N HIS A 96 -4.13 -1.36 5.18
CA HIS A 96 -3.41 -2.24 4.27
C HIS A 96 -2.81 -1.45 3.11
N TYR A 97 -1.83 -2.07 2.46
CA TYR A 97 -1.15 -1.55 1.30
C TYR A 97 -1.27 -2.54 0.14
N THR A 98 -1.26 -2.04 -1.07
CA THR A 98 -0.98 -2.87 -2.24
C THR A 98 0.53 -2.81 -2.46
N ALA A 99 1.20 -3.95 -2.33
CA ALA A 99 2.66 -3.99 -2.33
C ALA A 99 3.21 -5.18 -3.10
N HIS A 100 4.47 -5.06 -3.50
CA HIS A 100 5.28 -6.15 -4.05
C HIS A 100 6.72 -6.00 -3.57
N ILE A 101 7.49 -7.07 -3.65
CA ILE A 101 8.91 -7.05 -3.31
C ILE A 101 9.74 -6.82 -4.57
N SER A 102 10.66 -5.86 -4.51
CA SER A 102 11.68 -5.63 -5.52
C SER A 102 12.95 -6.42 -5.18
N GLY A 103 13.24 -7.42 -5.97
CA GLY A 103 14.46 -8.22 -5.83
C GLY A 103 14.37 -9.33 -4.78
N GLY A 104 15.35 -10.21 -4.80
CA GLY A 104 15.48 -11.31 -3.84
C GLY A 104 16.34 -10.88 -2.66
N PRO A 105 15.80 -10.76 -1.44
CA PRO A 105 16.58 -10.40 -0.28
C PRO A 105 17.60 -11.53 0.03
N PRO A 106 18.89 -11.20 0.18
CA PRO A 106 19.85 -12.17 0.72
C PRO A 106 19.53 -12.40 2.20
N MET A 107 19.55 -13.64 2.63
CA MET A 107 19.37 -14.00 4.04
C MET A 107 20.71 -14.38 4.65
N ALA A 108 21.13 -13.65 5.67
CA ALA A 108 22.23 -14.09 6.54
C ALA A 108 21.71 -15.22 7.43
N GLN A 109 22.28 -16.43 7.24
CA GLN A 109 21.77 -17.63 7.90
C GLN A 109 22.78 -18.18 8.91
N HIS A 110 22.29 -18.48 10.12
CA HIS A 110 22.97 -19.21 11.16
C HIS A 110 22.15 -20.43 11.60
N LEU A 111 22.49 -21.62 11.09
CA LEU A 111 21.76 -22.86 11.38
C LEU A 111 20.26 -22.75 11.05
N LYS A 112 19.39 -22.66 12.08
CA LYS A 112 17.93 -22.56 11.96
C LYS A 112 17.41 -21.13 12.15
N TYR A 113 18.29 -20.15 12.32
CA TYR A 113 17.96 -18.73 12.50
C TYR A 113 18.59 -17.94 11.37
N GLY A 114 17.99 -16.81 11.07
CA GLY A 114 18.50 -15.89 10.08
C GLY A 114 17.91 -14.50 10.24
N GLU A 115 18.53 -13.54 9.58
CA GLU A 115 18.07 -12.17 9.47
C GLU A 115 18.14 -11.76 8.01
N PHE A 116 17.19 -10.96 7.58
CA PHE A 116 17.14 -10.45 6.23
C PHE A 116 16.25 -9.21 6.15
N ASP A 117 16.46 -8.44 5.11
CA ASP A 117 15.70 -7.25 4.83
C ASP A 117 14.70 -7.50 3.71
N LEU A 118 13.45 -7.09 3.91
CA LEU A 118 12.42 -7.07 2.88
C LEU A 118 12.21 -5.64 2.42
N THR A 119 12.43 -5.38 1.14
CA THR A 119 12.14 -4.09 0.52
C THR A 119 10.82 -4.17 -0.21
N TRP A 120 9.82 -3.49 0.36
CA TRP A 120 8.48 -3.37 -0.20
C TRP A 120 8.35 -2.13 -1.06
N ASN A 121 7.75 -2.28 -2.22
CA ASN A 121 7.26 -1.19 -3.04
C ASN A 121 5.75 -1.11 -2.94
N TYR A 122 5.25 0.05 -2.57
CA TYR A 122 3.82 0.34 -2.41
C TYR A 122 3.31 1.13 -3.60
N ASN A 123 2.29 0.60 -4.27
CA ASN A 123 1.61 1.29 -5.37
C ASN A 123 0.10 0.99 -5.31
N PRO A 124 -0.75 1.97 -4.96
CA PRO A 124 -0.42 3.37 -4.61
C PRO A 124 0.39 3.49 -3.30
N PRO A 125 1.10 4.64 -3.09
CA PRO A 125 2.03 4.82 -1.98
C PRO A 125 1.36 5.03 -0.61
N PHE A 126 0.04 5.09 -0.57
CA PHE A 126 -0.76 5.36 0.62
C PHE A 126 -1.34 4.09 1.23
N ALA A 127 -1.54 4.13 2.56
CA ALA A 127 -2.30 3.12 3.25
C ALA A 127 -3.78 3.23 2.89
N LEU A 128 -4.40 2.11 2.61
CA LEU A 128 -5.84 2.00 2.36
C LEU A 128 -6.54 1.55 3.65
N GLY A 129 -7.55 2.28 4.04
CA GLY A 129 -8.42 1.94 5.15
C GLY A 129 -9.57 1.04 4.75
N ARG A 130 -10.56 0.95 5.63
CA ARG A 130 -11.81 0.25 5.34
C ARG A 130 -12.61 0.99 4.26
N THR A 131 -13.13 0.27 3.28
CA THR A 131 -14.07 0.83 2.32
C THR A 131 -15.39 1.18 3.03
N ILE A 132 -15.84 2.41 2.86
CA ILE A 132 -17.12 2.89 3.35
C ILE A 132 -18.06 2.96 2.16
N THR A 133 -19.23 2.33 2.28
CA THR A 133 -20.29 2.40 1.28
C THR A 133 -21.52 2.98 1.95
N GLN A 134 -22.09 4.03 1.35
CA GLN A 134 -23.33 4.62 1.82
C GLN A 134 -24.29 4.82 0.65
N PRO A 135 -25.60 4.67 0.88
CA PRO A 135 -26.58 5.04 -0.12
C PRO A 135 -26.58 6.56 -0.31
N ILE A 136 -26.82 6.98 -1.54
CA ILE A 136 -27.00 8.40 -1.89
C ILE A 136 -28.43 8.61 -2.36
N ALA A 137 -29.01 9.75 -2.01
CA ALA A 137 -30.34 10.18 -2.41
C ALA A 137 -30.24 11.46 -3.25
N THR A 138 -31.36 11.90 -3.81
CA THR A 138 -31.44 13.20 -4.48
C THR A 138 -31.17 14.33 -3.48
N GLY A 139 -30.32 15.29 -3.85
CA GLY A 139 -29.90 16.40 -3.01
C GLY A 139 -28.50 16.23 -2.42
N GLU A 140 -28.21 16.96 -1.36
CA GLU A 140 -26.89 16.91 -0.71
C GLU A 140 -26.73 15.64 0.11
N ASN A 141 -25.61 14.94 -0.14
CA ASN A 141 -25.24 13.72 0.59
C ASN A 141 -23.87 13.95 1.25
N PRO A 142 -23.81 14.33 2.52
CA PRO A 142 -22.55 14.56 3.22
C PRO A 142 -21.82 13.22 3.38
N VAL A 143 -20.53 13.20 3.05
CA VAL A 143 -19.64 12.04 3.24
C VAL A 143 -18.59 12.44 4.28
N ASP A 144 -18.57 11.74 5.41
CA ASP A 144 -17.53 11.90 6.42
C ASP A 144 -16.30 11.11 5.99
N TYR A 145 -15.31 11.82 5.44
CA TYR A 145 -14.05 11.25 5.02
C TYR A 145 -12.93 11.59 6.01
N GLN A 146 -12.49 10.61 6.78
CA GLN A 146 -11.45 10.75 7.79
C GLN A 146 -10.03 10.42 7.27
N GLY A 147 -9.87 10.23 5.97
CA GLY A 147 -8.55 9.99 5.36
C GLY A 147 -7.71 11.26 5.26
N THR A 148 -6.40 11.11 5.36
CA THR A 148 -5.43 12.21 5.22
C THR A 148 -4.96 12.42 3.78
N ALA A 149 -5.23 11.48 2.89
CA ALA A 149 -4.89 11.57 1.47
C ALA A 149 -6.16 11.69 0.62
N GLU A 150 -6.10 12.50 -0.42
CA GLU A 150 -7.21 12.61 -1.37
C GLU A 150 -7.46 11.26 -2.05
N THR A 151 -8.70 10.82 -2.02
CA THR A 151 -9.10 9.53 -2.59
C THR A 151 -10.31 9.73 -3.50
N PRO A 152 -10.28 9.28 -4.75
CA PRO A 152 -11.45 9.32 -5.62
C PRO A 152 -12.54 8.40 -5.06
N CYS A 153 -13.80 8.90 -5.09
CA CYS A 153 -14.95 8.07 -4.76
C CYS A 153 -15.46 7.33 -6.01
N ILE A 154 -16.07 6.17 -5.79
CA ILE A 154 -16.78 5.42 -6.84
C ILE A 154 -18.27 5.63 -6.60
N ILE A 155 -18.97 6.18 -7.58
CA ILE A 155 -20.42 6.36 -7.54
C ILE A 155 -21.04 5.33 -8.47
N VAL A 156 -21.89 4.47 -7.92
CA VAL A 156 -22.62 3.47 -8.68
C VAL A 156 -24.07 3.89 -8.80
N LEU A 157 -24.53 4.13 -10.02
CA LEU A 157 -25.91 4.42 -10.34
C LEU A 157 -26.53 3.21 -11.05
N ARG A 158 -27.66 2.76 -10.55
CA ARG A 158 -28.43 1.67 -11.16
C ARG A 158 -29.86 2.15 -11.43
N ASN A 159 -30.24 2.18 -12.71
CA ASN A 159 -31.65 2.36 -13.06
C ASN A 159 -32.40 1.07 -12.76
N ILE A 160 -33.41 1.15 -11.92
CA ILE A 160 -34.30 0.05 -11.53
C ILE A 160 -35.72 0.24 -12.06
N SER A 161 -35.97 1.30 -12.86
CA SER A 161 -37.25 1.56 -13.53
C SER A 161 -37.27 1.00 -14.95
N GLU A 162 -38.46 0.84 -15.52
CA GLU A 162 -38.65 0.43 -16.91
C GLU A 162 -38.48 1.58 -17.92
N THR A 163 -38.27 2.80 -17.41
CA THR A 163 -38.10 4.02 -18.22
C THR A 163 -36.68 4.53 -18.18
N ASP A 164 -36.22 5.18 -19.24
CA ASP A 164 -34.90 5.77 -19.30
C ASP A 164 -34.78 6.92 -18.30
N VAL A 165 -33.66 6.98 -17.61
CA VAL A 165 -33.30 8.11 -16.73
C VAL A 165 -32.40 9.06 -17.52
N LEU A 166 -32.88 10.26 -17.75
CA LEU A 166 -32.18 11.30 -18.51
C LEU A 166 -31.67 12.41 -17.54
N ASN A 167 -30.55 13.03 -17.92
CA ASN A 167 -30.02 14.23 -17.26
C ASN A 167 -29.66 14.04 -15.79
N ILE A 168 -28.83 13.05 -15.47
CA ILE A 168 -28.26 12.91 -14.14
C ILE A 168 -27.06 13.87 -14.00
N THR A 169 -27.12 14.79 -13.04
CA THR A 169 -26.02 15.67 -12.71
C THR A 169 -25.44 15.31 -11.34
N ILE A 170 -24.14 15.08 -11.27
CA ILE A 170 -23.42 14.79 -10.03
C ILE A 170 -22.35 15.86 -9.85
N THR A 171 -22.42 16.59 -8.74
CA THR A 171 -21.44 17.61 -8.39
C THR A 171 -20.75 17.20 -7.09
N ALA A 172 -19.43 17.01 -7.15
CA ALA A 172 -18.61 16.77 -5.96
C ALA A 172 -18.08 18.11 -5.42
N ILE A 173 -18.41 18.43 -4.18
CA ILE A 173 -17.95 19.63 -3.51
C ILE A 173 -17.01 19.22 -2.38
N LYS A 174 -15.75 19.64 -2.47
CA LYS A 174 -14.78 19.48 -1.38
C LYS A 174 -14.98 20.66 -0.41
N ARG A 175 -15.42 20.39 0.81
CA ARG A 175 -15.38 21.39 1.87
C ARG A 175 -13.98 21.37 2.48
N SER A 176 -13.23 22.46 2.33
CA SER A 176 -12.02 22.70 3.15
C SER A 176 -12.46 23.01 4.58
N VAL A 177 -11.89 22.30 5.52
CA VAL A 177 -11.95 22.62 6.96
C VAL A 177 -10.95 23.71 7.26
#